data_eebe113c587e91c6e586da13207f7294
#
_entry.id   eebe113c587e91c6e586da13207f7294
#
_cell.length_a   1.000
_cell.length_b   1.000
_cell.length_c   1.000
_cell.angle_alpha   90.00
_cell.angle_beta   90.00
_cell.angle_gamma   90.00
#
_symmetry.space_group_name_H-M   'P 1'
#
loop_
_entity.id
_entity.type
_entity.pdbx_description
1 polymer ?
#
loop_
_entity_poly.entity_id
_entity_poly.type
_entity_poly.pdbx_seq_one_letter_code
_entity_poly.pdbx_strand_id
1 'polypeptide(L)'
;MNDVLAHRARATPDATALIDTGSGRKWRYAAFDAAVDRTAGRLAGLGIEPGDHLGCLLDTRPAAVRLVHAALRLGCVLVPLNTRLAPNELAARIERADLAGLICGTDTETGAVTASEVPVAAVDPTEHAEVAALAGVETIGFEPAAWSRDDPCLMLATSGTTGRPKLVVLTIGNLLASAVASAFRLGVLPDDRWLNPLSIHHMGGLAPIVRSALYGTAVVVGDGTGFDAGSVRHALADHGCTGLSLVPTMLRRLLDDGDLPDSLRFVLLGGAPASSDLIERCARREVPVRPTYGMTETASQVATARPSEAFTDPGTVGRPLVGTDLAVVDPEGERVDRGETGELVVAGPTVFAGYYDDPDATAAAFSEHGFHTGDVGYRDADGRLWVTGRLDERIVTGGENVDPGAVADALAAHPAVSEATVVGLDDPEWGERVGALVVADGVIDAETLRTHCRERLAGYEIPRTIGFADSLPRTASGTVERDAVRAVLRERGE
;
A
#
# COMPACT_ATOMS: atom_id res chain seq x y z
N MET A 1 -26.50 -2.73 0.14
CA MET A 1 -26.13 -1.34 0.47
C MET A 1 -26.20 -0.51 -0.78
N ASN A 2 -26.73 0.70 -0.71
CA ASN A 2 -26.83 1.58 -1.87
C ASN A 2 -25.46 2.20 -2.20
N ASP A 3 -25.32 2.65 -3.45
CA ASP A 3 -24.13 3.37 -3.93
C ASP A 3 -23.77 4.57 -3.02
N VAL A 4 -22.59 4.50 -2.43
CA VAL A 4 -22.09 5.48 -1.44
C VAL A 4 -21.88 6.85 -2.06
N LEU A 5 -21.34 6.90 -3.29
CA LEU A 5 -21.13 8.17 -4.01
C LEU A 5 -22.45 8.82 -4.36
N ALA A 6 -23.42 8.07 -4.89
CA ALA A 6 -24.75 8.60 -5.20
C ALA A 6 -25.48 9.09 -3.93
N HIS A 7 -25.31 8.38 -2.79
CA HIS A 7 -25.82 8.88 -1.51
C HIS A 7 -25.17 10.21 -1.13
N ARG A 8 -23.85 10.32 -1.25
CA ARG A 8 -23.09 11.53 -0.92
C ARG A 8 -23.48 12.71 -1.83
N ALA A 9 -23.63 12.47 -3.13
CA ALA A 9 -24.03 13.48 -4.09
C ALA A 9 -25.43 14.07 -3.79
N ARG A 10 -26.33 13.26 -3.23
CA ARG A 10 -27.64 13.76 -2.75
C ARG A 10 -27.52 14.51 -1.42
N ALA A 11 -26.65 14.07 -0.51
CA ALA A 11 -26.52 14.68 0.81
C ALA A 11 -25.76 16.01 0.78
N THR A 12 -24.69 16.09 0.00
CA THR A 12 -23.81 17.28 -0.09
C THR A 12 -23.40 17.55 -1.55
N PRO A 13 -24.36 17.90 -2.45
CA PRO A 13 -24.13 18.01 -3.89
C PRO A 13 -23.05 19.03 -4.27
N ASP A 14 -22.96 20.11 -3.49
CA ASP A 14 -22.06 21.24 -3.75
C ASP A 14 -20.67 21.11 -3.12
N ALA A 15 -20.46 20.13 -2.22
CA ALA A 15 -19.15 19.88 -1.64
C ALA A 15 -18.18 19.36 -2.70
N THR A 16 -16.88 19.66 -2.55
CA THR A 16 -15.84 19.19 -3.45
C THR A 16 -15.61 17.69 -3.25
N ALA A 17 -15.68 16.91 -4.33
CA ALA A 17 -15.41 15.47 -4.34
C ALA A 17 -13.98 15.14 -4.79
N LEU A 18 -13.54 15.80 -5.86
CA LEU A 18 -12.27 15.51 -6.53
C LEU A 18 -11.58 16.79 -6.98
N ILE A 19 -10.27 16.86 -6.78
CA ILE A 19 -9.40 17.91 -7.29
C ILE A 19 -8.29 17.27 -8.11
N ASP A 20 -8.09 17.79 -9.32
CA ASP A 20 -6.96 17.46 -10.21
C ASP A 20 -5.89 18.53 -10.06
N THR A 21 -4.72 18.17 -9.59
CA THR A 21 -3.64 19.14 -9.38
C THR A 21 -2.99 19.59 -10.70
N GLY A 22 -3.01 18.74 -11.73
CA GLY A 22 -2.42 19.03 -13.04
C GLY A 22 -3.18 20.13 -13.78
N SER A 23 -4.52 20.05 -13.84
CA SER A 23 -5.38 21.04 -14.50
C SER A 23 -5.97 22.08 -13.56
N GLY A 24 -5.87 21.89 -12.24
CA GLY A 24 -6.56 22.70 -11.23
C GLY A 24 -8.08 22.51 -11.19
N ARG A 25 -8.62 21.58 -11.98
CA ARG A 25 -10.07 21.33 -12.07
C ARG A 25 -10.60 20.71 -10.79
N LYS A 26 -11.75 21.23 -10.35
CA LYS A 26 -12.50 20.72 -9.19
C LYS A 26 -13.86 20.21 -9.63
N TRP A 27 -14.22 19.02 -9.14
CA TRP A 27 -15.56 18.46 -9.31
C TRP A 27 -16.30 18.50 -7.98
N ARG A 28 -17.52 19.03 -8.01
CA ARG A 28 -18.47 18.88 -6.91
C ARG A 28 -19.07 17.49 -6.93
N TYR A 29 -19.58 17.00 -5.81
CA TYR A 29 -20.17 15.66 -5.72
C TYR A 29 -21.24 15.40 -6.76
N ALA A 30 -22.17 16.35 -7.00
CA ALA A 30 -23.21 16.18 -8.03
C ALA A 30 -22.63 16.02 -9.44
N ALA A 31 -21.62 16.81 -9.81
CA ALA A 31 -21.00 16.76 -11.13
C ALA A 31 -20.12 15.49 -11.29
N PHE A 32 -19.45 15.07 -10.22
CA PHE A 32 -18.64 13.86 -10.19
C PHE A 32 -19.52 12.61 -10.29
N ASP A 33 -20.61 12.55 -9.54
CA ASP A 33 -21.61 11.48 -9.57
C ASP A 33 -22.18 11.28 -10.98
N ALA A 34 -22.59 12.37 -11.66
CA ALA A 34 -23.05 12.30 -13.05
C ALA A 34 -21.96 11.81 -14.03
N ALA A 35 -20.69 12.12 -13.77
CA ALA A 35 -19.58 11.63 -14.59
C ALA A 35 -19.32 10.12 -14.35
N VAL A 36 -19.44 9.67 -13.13
CA VAL A 36 -19.36 8.24 -12.74
C VAL A 36 -20.51 7.46 -13.38
N ASP A 37 -21.72 7.98 -13.34
CA ASP A 37 -22.90 7.35 -13.93
C ASP A 37 -22.72 7.13 -15.45
N ARG A 38 -22.27 8.16 -16.17
CA ARG A 38 -21.96 8.03 -17.60
C ARG A 38 -20.84 7.01 -17.86
N THR A 39 -19.84 6.94 -16.99
CA THR A 39 -18.74 5.97 -17.15
C THR A 39 -19.25 4.55 -16.92
N ALA A 40 -20.08 4.32 -15.91
CA ALA A 40 -20.70 3.02 -15.65
C ALA A 40 -21.59 2.58 -16.83
N GLY A 41 -22.41 3.49 -17.39
CA GLY A 41 -23.21 3.19 -18.57
C GLY A 41 -22.38 2.87 -19.83
N ARG A 42 -21.19 3.45 -19.97
CA ARG A 42 -20.25 3.11 -21.05
C ARG A 42 -19.57 1.77 -20.83
N LEU A 43 -19.23 1.41 -19.58
CA LEU A 43 -18.74 0.08 -19.24
C LEU A 43 -19.80 -0.98 -19.61
N ALA A 44 -21.07 -0.74 -19.24
CA ALA A 44 -22.17 -1.59 -19.68
C ALA A 44 -22.29 -1.64 -21.21
N GLY A 45 -22.06 -0.52 -21.91
CA GLY A 45 -22.00 -0.44 -23.38
C GLY A 45 -20.86 -1.23 -24.03
N LEU A 46 -19.80 -1.50 -23.28
CA LEU A 46 -18.72 -2.44 -23.68
C LEU A 46 -19.08 -3.93 -23.43
N GLY A 47 -20.24 -4.20 -22.83
CA GLY A 47 -20.67 -5.54 -22.47
C GLY A 47 -20.21 -5.99 -21.10
N ILE A 48 -19.69 -5.09 -20.26
CA ILE A 48 -19.32 -5.41 -18.88
C ILE A 48 -20.57 -5.53 -18.01
N GLU A 49 -20.72 -6.62 -17.31
CA GLU A 49 -21.89 -6.96 -16.49
C GLU A 49 -21.57 -6.94 -14.98
N PRO A 50 -22.58 -6.84 -14.09
CA PRO A 50 -22.39 -7.02 -12.66
C PRO A 50 -21.77 -8.38 -12.33
N GLY A 51 -20.74 -8.38 -11.48
CA GLY A 51 -19.96 -9.56 -11.11
C GLY A 51 -18.72 -9.79 -11.96
N ASP A 52 -18.61 -9.14 -13.12
CA ASP A 52 -17.42 -9.23 -13.95
C ASP A 52 -16.18 -8.65 -13.27
N HIS A 53 -15.02 -9.23 -13.58
CA HIS A 53 -13.73 -8.70 -13.16
C HIS A 53 -13.25 -7.66 -14.17
N LEU A 54 -13.19 -6.41 -13.74
CA LEU A 54 -12.78 -5.28 -14.58
C LEU A 54 -11.34 -4.87 -14.27
N GLY A 55 -10.45 -5.10 -15.22
CA GLY A 55 -9.05 -4.66 -15.13
C GLY A 55 -8.93 -3.13 -15.25
N CYS A 56 -8.07 -2.54 -14.43
CA CYS A 56 -7.74 -1.12 -14.46
C CYS A 56 -6.23 -0.94 -14.55
N LEU A 57 -5.73 -0.59 -15.72
CA LEU A 57 -4.29 -0.34 -15.99
C LEU A 57 -4.06 1.17 -16.14
N LEU A 58 -4.27 1.90 -15.05
CA LEU A 58 -4.17 3.36 -14.98
C LEU A 58 -3.34 3.80 -13.78
N ASP A 59 -2.55 4.85 -13.96
CA ASP A 59 -1.97 5.57 -12.84
C ASP A 59 -3.03 6.38 -12.07
N THR A 60 -2.68 6.82 -10.85
CA THR A 60 -3.59 7.55 -9.97
C THR A 60 -3.85 8.95 -10.50
N ARG A 61 -4.96 9.13 -11.19
CA ARG A 61 -5.41 10.36 -11.83
C ARG A 61 -6.94 10.44 -11.85
N PRO A 62 -7.55 11.58 -12.22
CA PRO A 62 -9.01 11.75 -12.15
C PRO A 62 -9.81 10.67 -12.89
N ALA A 63 -9.31 10.17 -14.02
CA ALA A 63 -9.95 9.09 -14.78
C ALA A 63 -10.00 7.77 -13.98
N ALA A 64 -8.92 7.44 -13.27
CA ALA A 64 -8.85 6.26 -12.42
C ALA A 64 -9.82 6.39 -11.22
N VAL A 65 -9.87 7.55 -10.56
CA VAL A 65 -10.82 7.81 -9.46
C VAL A 65 -12.28 7.61 -9.94
N ARG A 66 -12.60 8.12 -11.13
CA ARG A 66 -13.92 7.94 -11.74
C ARG A 66 -14.21 6.47 -12.07
N LEU A 67 -13.22 5.74 -12.61
CA LEU A 67 -13.36 4.33 -12.97
C LEU A 67 -13.61 3.45 -11.73
N VAL A 68 -12.90 3.70 -10.62
CA VAL A 68 -13.13 2.99 -9.34
C VAL A 68 -14.60 3.08 -8.93
N HIS A 69 -15.17 4.29 -8.91
CA HIS A 69 -16.56 4.46 -8.54
C HIS A 69 -17.55 3.95 -9.59
N ALA A 70 -17.19 3.98 -10.88
CA ALA A 70 -18.03 3.44 -11.95
C ALA A 70 -18.11 1.91 -11.90
N ALA A 71 -16.99 1.22 -11.65
CA ALA A 71 -16.96 -0.21 -11.47
C ALA A 71 -17.81 -0.64 -10.27
N LEU A 72 -17.65 0.04 -9.12
CA LEU A 72 -18.49 -0.22 -7.94
C LEU A 72 -19.98 0.05 -8.19
N ARG A 73 -20.31 1.08 -8.96
CA ARG A 73 -21.72 1.41 -9.33
C ARG A 73 -22.33 0.35 -10.22
N LEU A 74 -21.58 -0.15 -11.21
CA LEU A 74 -22.02 -1.20 -12.12
C LEU A 74 -22.11 -2.58 -11.43
N GLY A 75 -21.38 -2.78 -10.35
CA GLY A 75 -21.37 -4.06 -9.64
C GLY A 75 -20.20 -4.96 -10.03
N CYS A 76 -19.16 -4.42 -10.64
CA CYS A 76 -17.97 -5.18 -11.03
C CYS A 76 -17.01 -5.38 -9.86
N VAL A 77 -16.22 -6.45 -9.94
CA VAL A 77 -15.02 -6.62 -9.12
C VAL A 77 -13.87 -5.89 -9.80
N LEU A 78 -13.42 -4.78 -9.23
CA LEU A 78 -12.32 -4.00 -9.79
C LEU A 78 -10.98 -4.70 -9.54
N VAL A 79 -10.12 -4.77 -10.57
CA VAL A 79 -8.78 -5.35 -10.51
C VAL A 79 -7.75 -4.32 -10.97
N PRO A 80 -7.25 -3.45 -10.07
CA PRO A 80 -6.18 -2.52 -10.41
C PRO A 80 -4.87 -3.27 -10.69
N LEU A 81 -4.27 -2.97 -11.83
CA LEU A 81 -3.02 -3.55 -12.30
C LEU A 81 -1.89 -2.52 -12.25
N ASN A 82 -0.68 -2.99 -11.95
CA ASN A 82 0.49 -2.12 -11.93
C ASN A 82 0.91 -1.77 -13.36
N THR A 83 0.94 -0.48 -13.68
CA THR A 83 1.29 0.06 -15.01
C THR A 83 2.75 -0.18 -15.41
N ARG A 84 3.60 -0.61 -14.47
CA ARG A 84 5.04 -0.87 -14.67
C ARG A 84 5.39 -2.34 -14.89
N LEU A 85 4.40 -3.23 -14.93
CA LEU A 85 4.64 -4.65 -15.19
C LEU A 85 5.17 -4.85 -16.60
N ALA A 86 6.09 -5.81 -16.76
CA ALA A 86 6.49 -6.28 -18.08
C ALA A 86 5.31 -6.97 -18.79
N PRO A 87 5.24 -6.98 -20.13
CA PRO A 87 4.10 -7.52 -20.86
C PRO A 87 3.73 -8.97 -20.50
N ASN A 88 4.71 -9.84 -20.26
CA ASN A 88 4.49 -11.21 -19.82
C ASN A 88 3.93 -11.31 -18.38
N GLU A 89 4.37 -10.44 -17.50
CA GLU A 89 3.83 -10.37 -16.12
C GLU A 89 2.40 -9.84 -16.13
N LEU A 90 2.15 -8.81 -16.96
CA LEU A 90 0.82 -8.25 -17.14
C LEU A 90 -0.15 -9.30 -17.70
N ALA A 91 0.25 -10.05 -18.75
CA ALA A 91 -0.54 -11.13 -19.32
C ALA A 91 -0.89 -12.20 -18.27
N ALA A 92 0.09 -12.64 -17.48
CA ALA A 92 -0.14 -13.60 -16.40
C ALA A 92 -1.11 -13.08 -15.32
N ARG A 93 -1.12 -11.76 -15.06
CA ARG A 93 -2.07 -11.15 -14.12
C ARG A 93 -3.48 -11.06 -14.67
N ILE A 94 -3.61 -10.71 -15.97
CA ILE A 94 -4.88 -10.64 -16.67
C ILE A 94 -5.55 -12.03 -16.68
N GLU A 95 -4.79 -13.06 -17.08
CA GLU A 95 -5.25 -14.44 -17.08
C GLU A 95 -5.64 -14.90 -15.66
N ARG A 96 -4.77 -14.69 -14.66
CA ARG A 96 -5.01 -15.11 -13.28
C ARG A 96 -6.23 -14.45 -12.67
N ALA A 97 -6.53 -13.20 -13.05
CA ALA A 97 -7.67 -12.45 -12.55
C ALA A 97 -8.98 -12.73 -13.29
N ASP A 98 -8.95 -13.54 -14.35
CA ASP A 98 -10.13 -13.88 -15.17
C ASP A 98 -10.91 -12.63 -15.58
N LEU A 99 -10.20 -11.68 -16.24
CA LEU A 99 -10.79 -10.40 -16.59
C LEU A 99 -11.82 -10.53 -17.70
N ALA A 100 -12.97 -9.85 -17.59
CA ALA A 100 -13.94 -9.68 -18.65
C ALA A 100 -13.60 -8.52 -19.61
N GLY A 101 -12.82 -7.53 -19.12
CA GLY A 101 -12.35 -6.40 -19.91
C GLY A 101 -11.25 -5.62 -19.20
N LEU A 102 -10.50 -4.83 -19.94
CA LEU A 102 -9.37 -4.05 -19.47
C LEU A 102 -9.52 -2.57 -19.86
N ILE A 103 -9.42 -1.68 -18.87
CA ILE A 103 -9.43 -0.24 -19.09
C ILE A 103 -8.01 0.32 -18.91
N CYS A 104 -7.49 1.00 -19.94
CA CYS A 104 -6.14 1.57 -19.98
C CYS A 104 -6.15 3.08 -20.26
N GLY A 105 -4.96 3.68 -20.23
CA GLY A 105 -4.69 5.04 -20.72
C GLY A 105 -3.79 4.99 -21.94
N THR A 106 -3.52 6.14 -22.56
CA THR A 106 -2.62 6.23 -23.73
C THR A 106 -1.24 5.63 -23.41
N ASP A 107 -0.67 5.94 -22.25
CA ASP A 107 0.67 5.48 -21.86
C ASP A 107 0.75 3.96 -21.60
N THR A 108 -0.39 3.30 -21.36
CA THR A 108 -0.48 1.87 -21.07
C THR A 108 -1.16 1.06 -22.17
N GLU A 109 -1.63 1.71 -23.24
CA GLU A 109 -2.42 1.11 -24.31
C GLU A 109 -1.67 -0.02 -25.04
N THR A 110 -0.42 0.24 -25.47
CA THR A 110 0.41 -0.77 -26.15
C THR A 110 0.65 -2.00 -25.27
N GLY A 111 0.90 -1.79 -23.96
CA GLY A 111 1.06 -2.89 -23.00
C GLY A 111 -0.24 -3.68 -22.82
N ALA A 112 -1.37 -3.00 -22.74
CA ALA A 112 -2.69 -3.61 -22.62
C ALA A 112 -3.02 -4.49 -23.83
N VAL A 113 -2.84 -3.98 -25.05
CA VAL A 113 -3.09 -4.73 -26.30
C VAL A 113 -2.16 -5.93 -26.43
N THR A 114 -0.87 -5.76 -26.08
CA THR A 114 0.11 -6.85 -26.21
C THR A 114 -0.14 -7.99 -25.21
N ALA A 115 -0.64 -7.65 -24.01
CA ALA A 115 -0.78 -8.60 -22.91
C ALA A 115 -2.19 -9.19 -22.77
N SER A 116 -3.19 -8.70 -23.53
CA SER A 116 -4.60 -9.03 -23.28
C SER A 116 -5.29 -9.63 -24.50
N GLU A 117 -6.05 -10.70 -24.29
CA GLU A 117 -7.00 -11.25 -25.25
C GLU A 117 -8.45 -10.79 -24.99
N VAL A 118 -8.70 -10.10 -23.85
CA VAL A 118 -10.02 -9.55 -23.52
C VAL A 118 -10.22 -8.16 -24.14
N PRO A 119 -11.47 -7.69 -24.29
CA PRO A 119 -11.74 -6.36 -24.81
C PRO A 119 -10.99 -5.26 -24.05
N VAL A 120 -10.28 -4.39 -24.78
CA VAL A 120 -9.54 -3.26 -24.24
C VAL A 120 -10.23 -1.96 -24.61
N ALA A 121 -10.39 -1.06 -23.62
CA ALA A 121 -10.86 0.30 -23.87
C ALA A 121 -9.96 1.32 -23.17
N ALA A 122 -9.77 2.49 -23.80
CA ALA A 122 -8.98 3.57 -23.23
C ALA A 122 -9.82 4.71 -22.73
N VAL A 123 -9.43 5.28 -21.56
CA VAL A 123 -10.06 6.51 -21.03
C VAL A 123 -9.65 7.78 -21.78
N ASP A 124 -8.56 7.71 -22.52
CA ASP A 124 -7.96 8.76 -23.35
C ASP A 124 -8.23 8.49 -24.85
N PRO A 125 -7.83 9.40 -25.76
CA PRO A 125 -7.77 9.11 -27.20
C PRO A 125 -6.87 7.90 -27.48
N THR A 126 -7.30 7.03 -28.38
CA THR A 126 -6.61 5.76 -28.73
C THR A 126 -5.70 5.92 -29.94
N GLU A 127 -4.59 5.18 -29.93
CA GLU A 127 -3.67 5.06 -31.07
C GLU A 127 -3.83 3.70 -31.81
N HIS A 128 -4.39 2.70 -31.12
CA HIS A 128 -4.62 1.34 -31.65
C HIS A 128 -6.07 1.17 -32.10
N ALA A 129 -6.27 0.65 -33.32
CA ALA A 129 -7.60 0.49 -33.95
C ALA A 129 -8.49 -0.52 -33.22
N GLU A 130 -7.89 -1.51 -32.54
CA GLU A 130 -8.59 -2.52 -31.74
C GLU A 130 -9.01 -2.02 -30.33
N VAL A 131 -8.54 -0.86 -29.91
CA VAL A 131 -8.88 -0.28 -28.59
C VAL A 131 -10.06 0.67 -28.73
N ALA A 132 -11.12 0.42 -27.98
CA ALA A 132 -12.26 1.30 -27.97
C ALA A 132 -11.97 2.58 -27.16
N ALA A 133 -12.19 3.75 -27.76
CA ALA A 133 -12.20 4.99 -26.97
C ALA A 133 -13.43 5.00 -26.06
N LEU A 134 -13.28 4.87 -24.75
CA LEU A 134 -14.38 4.80 -23.78
C LEU A 134 -15.32 6.01 -23.88
N ALA A 135 -14.78 7.17 -24.27
CA ALA A 135 -15.57 8.39 -24.47
C ALA A 135 -16.57 8.28 -25.63
N GLY A 136 -16.27 7.43 -26.65
CA GLY A 136 -17.12 7.20 -27.82
C GLY A 136 -18.08 6.03 -27.67
N VAL A 137 -17.97 5.24 -26.60
CA VAL A 137 -18.89 4.13 -26.33
C VAL A 137 -20.26 4.64 -25.98
N GLU A 138 -21.30 4.04 -26.57
CA GLU A 138 -22.69 4.36 -26.27
C GLU A 138 -22.98 4.08 -24.78
N THR A 139 -23.65 5.03 -24.14
CA THR A 139 -24.09 4.88 -22.76
C THR A 139 -25.38 4.07 -22.70
N ILE A 140 -25.32 2.88 -22.14
CA ILE A 140 -26.48 2.00 -21.96
C ILE A 140 -27.03 2.20 -20.54
N GLY A 141 -28.37 2.08 -20.42
CA GLY A 141 -29.02 2.05 -19.11
C GLY A 141 -28.66 0.80 -18.33
N PHE A 142 -28.41 0.94 -17.05
CA PHE A 142 -28.09 -0.16 -16.13
C PHE A 142 -28.77 0.08 -14.78
N GLU A 143 -28.90 -0.96 -13.99
CA GLU A 143 -29.36 -0.85 -12.59
C GLU A 143 -28.12 -0.77 -11.69
N PRO A 144 -28.00 0.29 -10.86
CA PRO A 144 -26.89 0.38 -9.90
C PRO A 144 -26.87 -0.81 -8.95
N ALA A 145 -25.68 -1.34 -8.68
CA ALA A 145 -25.49 -2.52 -7.85
C ALA A 145 -26.07 -2.36 -6.44
N ALA A 146 -26.79 -3.37 -6.00
CA ALA A 146 -27.31 -3.51 -4.65
C ALA A 146 -26.38 -4.44 -3.84
N TRP A 147 -25.31 -3.87 -3.29
CA TRP A 147 -24.26 -4.61 -2.60
C TRP A 147 -24.70 -5.25 -1.26
N SER A 148 -24.37 -6.51 -1.04
CA SER A 148 -24.26 -7.13 0.28
C SER A 148 -22.87 -6.84 0.88
N ARG A 149 -22.71 -6.99 2.19
CA ARG A 149 -21.40 -6.80 2.84
C ARG A 149 -20.36 -7.81 2.39
N ASP A 150 -20.81 -9.01 2.09
CA ASP A 150 -19.94 -10.14 1.73
C ASP A 150 -19.64 -10.20 0.22
N ASP A 151 -20.24 -9.30 -0.57
CA ASP A 151 -20.01 -9.28 -2.02
C ASP A 151 -18.58 -8.81 -2.33
N PRO A 152 -17.81 -9.59 -3.13
CA PRO A 152 -16.51 -9.18 -3.63
C PRO A 152 -16.63 -7.93 -4.51
N CYS A 153 -15.76 -6.96 -4.29
CA CYS A 153 -15.78 -5.71 -5.08
C CYS A 153 -14.40 -5.28 -5.56
N LEU A 154 -13.36 -5.93 -5.05
CA LEU A 154 -11.98 -5.55 -5.36
C LEU A 154 -11.07 -6.77 -5.26
N MET A 155 -10.16 -6.92 -6.23
CA MET A 155 -9.04 -7.84 -6.13
C MET A 155 -7.73 -7.10 -6.31
N LEU A 156 -6.78 -7.35 -5.42
CA LEU A 156 -5.43 -6.77 -5.47
C LEU A 156 -4.38 -7.88 -5.45
N ALA A 157 -3.41 -7.74 -6.35
CA ALA A 157 -2.28 -8.66 -6.38
C ALA A 157 -1.27 -8.33 -5.27
N THR A 158 -0.82 -9.36 -4.55
CA THR A 158 0.30 -9.28 -3.61
C THR A 158 1.48 -10.09 -4.12
N SER A 159 2.70 -9.69 -3.76
CA SER A 159 3.91 -10.45 -4.01
C SER A 159 3.92 -11.67 -3.08
N GLY A 160 3.41 -12.81 -3.56
CA GLY A 160 3.48 -14.05 -2.78
C GLY A 160 4.93 -14.54 -2.61
N THR A 161 5.25 -15.08 -1.45
CA THR A 161 6.56 -15.70 -1.14
C THR A 161 6.88 -16.91 -2.03
N THR A 162 5.90 -17.47 -2.71
CA THR A 162 6.02 -18.64 -3.59
C THR A 162 6.30 -18.30 -5.07
N GLY A 163 6.61 -17.04 -5.40
CA GLY A 163 6.90 -16.59 -6.77
C GLY A 163 5.66 -16.41 -7.67
N ARG A 164 4.48 -16.93 -7.27
CA ARG A 164 3.20 -16.65 -7.94
C ARG A 164 2.40 -15.66 -7.12
N PRO A 165 2.05 -14.49 -7.69
CA PRO A 165 1.26 -13.51 -6.97
C PRO A 165 -0.13 -14.03 -6.63
N LYS A 166 -0.55 -13.80 -5.37
CA LYS A 166 -1.90 -14.09 -4.91
C LYS A 166 -2.81 -12.89 -5.18
N LEU A 167 -4.07 -13.14 -5.50
CA LEU A 167 -5.10 -12.12 -5.64
C LEU A 167 -5.96 -12.09 -4.37
N VAL A 168 -5.82 -11.03 -3.62
CA VAL A 168 -6.57 -10.79 -2.37
C VAL A 168 -7.97 -10.29 -2.71
N VAL A 169 -9.00 -11.02 -2.30
CA VAL A 169 -10.40 -10.65 -2.53
C VAL A 169 -10.91 -9.82 -1.36
N LEU A 170 -11.27 -8.57 -1.63
CA LEU A 170 -11.87 -7.67 -0.67
C LEU A 170 -13.36 -7.45 -0.96
N THR A 171 -14.16 -7.50 0.08
CA THR A 171 -15.61 -7.27 0.02
C THR A 171 -15.95 -5.79 0.30
N ILE A 172 -17.16 -5.40 -0.05
CA ILE A 172 -17.72 -4.10 0.35
C ILE A 172 -17.67 -3.93 1.87
N GLY A 173 -17.93 -4.99 2.62
CA GLY A 173 -17.87 -5.00 4.09
C GLY A 173 -16.48 -4.66 4.61
N ASN A 174 -15.42 -5.23 4.00
CA ASN A 174 -14.04 -4.94 4.36
C ASN A 174 -13.69 -3.46 4.13
N LEU A 175 -14.05 -2.92 2.96
CA LEU A 175 -13.76 -1.51 2.62
C LEU A 175 -14.50 -0.55 3.55
N LEU A 176 -15.76 -0.84 3.90
CA LEU A 176 -16.53 -0.03 4.85
C LEU A 176 -15.95 -0.07 6.26
N ALA A 177 -15.64 -1.28 6.76
CA ALA A 177 -15.05 -1.45 8.09
C ALA A 177 -13.72 -0.69 8.18
N SER A 178 -12.86 -0.84 7.17
CA SER A 178 -11.60 -0.13 7.07
C SER A 178 -11.78 1.39 7.04
N ALA A 179 -12.75 1.90 6.28
CA ALA A 179 -13.05 3.32 6.23
C ALA A 179 -13.50 3.85 7.61
N VAL A 180 -14.43 3.17 8.27
CA VAL A 180 -14.92 3.56 9.60
C VAL A 180 -13.78 3.56 10.62
N ALA A 181 -12.99 2.49 10.67
CA ALA A 181 -11.86 2.36 11.58
C ALA A 181 -10.82 3.47 11.39
N SER A 182 -10.50 3.79 10.13
CA SER A 182 -9.58 4.87 9.76
C SER A 182 -10.12 6.24 10.16
N ALA A 183 -11.40 6.54 9.90
CA ALA A 183 -12.00 7.82 10.26
C ALA A 183 -11.93 8.09 11.77
N PHE A 184 -12.25 7.08 12.60
CA PHE A 184 -12.16 7.18 14.05
C PHE A 184 -10.73 7.45 14.52
N ARG A 185 -9.73 6.80 13.91
CA ARG A 185 -8.33 6.96 14.30
C ARG A 185 -7.75 8.30 13.86
N LEU A 186 -8.08 8.76 12.65
CA LEU A 186 -7.54 9.99 12.08
C LEU A 186 -8.28 11.24 12.55
N GLY A 187 -9.53 11.10 12.98
CA GLY A 187 -10.39 12.24 13.34
C GLY A 187 -10.77 13.05 12.10
N VAL A 188 -11.29 12.39 11.07
CA VAL A 188 -11.64 13.01 9.79
C VAL A 188 -12.73 14.07 9.97
N LEU A 189 -12.54 15.21 9.32
CA LEU A 189 -13.48 16.33 9.30
C LEU A 189 -14.11 16.53 7.91
N PRO A 190 -15.31 17.09 7.80
CA PRO A 190 -15.99 17.28 6.51
C PRO A 190 -15.20 18.08 5.48
N ASP A 191 -14.37 19.04 5.91
CA ASP A 191 -13.58 19.91 5.03
C ASP A 191 -12.20 19.34 4.70
N ASP A 192 -11.89 18.10 5.15
CA ASP A 192 -10.62 17.47 4.86
C ASP A 192 -10.44 17.25 3.35
N ARG A 193 -9.18 17.42 2.92
CA ARG A 193 -8.72 17.18 1.55
C ARG A 193 -7.53 16.25 1.60
N TRP A 194 -7.71 15.06 1.06
CA TRP A 194 -6.70 14.00 1.11
C TRP A 194 -5.91 13.95 -0.20
N LEU A 195 -4.66 14.40 -0.18
CA LEU A 195 -3.75 14.23 -1.32
C LEU A 195 -3.28 12.79 -1.39
N ASN A 196 -3.43 12.21 -2.58
CA ASN A 196 -3.14 10.80 -2.84
C ASN A 196 -2.09 10.63 -3.96
N PRO A 197 -0.78 10.64 -3.65
CA PRO A 197 0.28 10.37 -4.62
C PRO A 197 0.60 8.89 -4.79
N LEU A 198 -0.11 8.00 -4.08
CA LEU A 198 0.12 6.56 -4.13
C LEU A 198 -0.67 5.89 -5.26
N SER A 199 -0.11 4.82 -5.81
CA SER A 199 -0.75 4.06 -6.90
C SER A 199 -1.98 3.28 -6.45
N ILE A 200 -3.04 3.29 -7.28
CA ILE A 200 -4.31 2.61 -6.99
C ILE A 200 -4.22 1.07 -7.00
N HIS A 201 -3.18 0.49 -7.56
CA HIS A 201 -2.94 -0.96 -7.48
C HIS A 201 -2.42 -1.42 -6.10
N HIS A 202 -2.34 -0.49 -5.14
CA HIS A 202 -2.12 -0.74 -3.71
C HIS A 202 -3.24 -0.15 -2.87
N MET A 203 -3.55 -0.77 -1.74
CA MET A 203 -4.55 -0.25 -0.80
C MET A 203 -4.24 1.17 -0.32
N GLY A 204 -2.95 1.54 -0.21
CA GLY A 204 -2.54 2.90 0.16
C GLY A 204 -3.05 3.99 -0.77
N GLY A 205 -3.12 3.70 -2.08
CA GLY A 205 -3.66 4.62 -3.09
C GLY A 205 -5.16 4.45 -3.33
N LEU A 206 -5.70 3.25 -3.18
CA LEU A 206 -7.12 2.99 -3.44
C LEU A 206 -8.01 3.42 -2.27
N ALA A 207 -7.59 3.15 -1.04
CA ALA A 207 -8.39 3.43 0.16
C ALA A 207 -8.82 4.90 0.28
N PRO A 208 -7.98 5.93 0.05
CA PRO A 208 -8.39 7.33 0.11
C PRO A 208 -9.52 7.67 -0.88
N ILE A 209 -9.56 7.03 -2.06
CA ILE A 209 -10.59 7.24 -3.08
C ILE A 209 -11.96 6.79 -2.55
N VAL A 210 -12.05 5.56 -2.07
CA VAL A 210 -13.30 4.99 -1.52
C VAL A 210 -13.71 5.72 -0.24
N ARG A 211 -12.74 5.97 0.64
CA ARG A 211 -12.97 6.62 1.94
C ARG A 211 -13.50 8.05 1.79
N SER A 212 -12.96 8.84 0.84
CA SER A 212 -13.41 10.24 0.65
C SER A 212 -14.88 10.32 0.30
N ALA A 213 -15.43 9.43 -0.54
CA ALA A 213 -16.86 9.39 -0.83
C ALA A 213 -17.69 9.06 0.41
N LEU A 214 -17.22 8.12 1.25
CA LEU A 214 -17.88 7.78 2.53
C LEU A 214 -17.89 8.96 3.50
N TYR A 215 -16.76 9.63 3.64
CA TYR A 215 -16.60 10.74 4.59
C TYR A 215 -17.25 12.04 4.12
N GLY A 216 -17.42 12.22 2.81
CA GLY A 216 -17.85 13.48 2.21
C GLY A 216 -16.73 14.51 2.09
N THR A 217 -15.49 14.05 2.08
CA THR A 217 -14.27 14.85 1.92
C THR A 217 -13.81 14.86 0.48
N ALA A 218 -12.80 15.67 0.14
CA ALA A 218 -12.23 15.69 -1.20
C ALA A 218 -11.01 14.78 -1.30
N VAL A 219 -10.93 13.98 -2.38
CA VAL A 219 -9.67 13.37 -2.80
C VAL A 219 -8.97 14.31 -3.79
N VAL A 220 -7.66 14.45 -3.62
CA VAL A 220 -6.79 15.28 -4.47
C VAL A 220 -5.80 14.35 -5.14
N VAL A 221 -5.73 14.37 -6.47
CA VAL A 221 -4.84 13.49 -7.25
C VAL A 221 -4.06 14.29 -8.29
N GLY A 222 -2.91 13.77 -8.69
CA GLY A 222 -2.10 14.29 -9.77
C GLY A 222 -2.58 13.85 -11.16
N ASP A 223 -1.72 14.06 -12.13
CA ASP A 223 -1.91 13.68 -13.54
C ASP A 223 -1.45 12.23 -13.86
N GLY A 224 -0.88 11.53 -12.89
CA GLY A 224 -0.37 10.16 -13.06
C GLY A 224 1.12 10.07 -13.39
N THR A 225 1.85 11.17 -13.44
CA THR A 225 3.30 11.18 -13.82
C THR A 225 4.23 10.64 -12.73
N GLY A 226 3.69 10.15 -11.61
CA GLY A 226 4.47 9.60 -10.50
C GLY A 226 4.70 10.60 -9.37
N PHE A 227 5.59 10.21 -8.43
CA PHE A 227 5.89 11.04 -7.26
C PHE A 227 7.05 12.01 -7.54
N ASP A 228 6.75 13.29 -7.45
CA ASP A 228 7.73 14.38 -7.40
C ASP A 228 7.50 15.21 -6.14
N ALA A 229 8.55 15.40 -5.31
CA ALA A 229 8.44 16.04 -4.01
C ALA A 229 7.99 17.50 -4.11
N GLY A 230 8.54 18.26 -5.06
CA GLY A 230 8.19 19.65 -5.30
C GLY A 230 6.73 19.80 -5.71
N SER A 231 6.27 18.98 -6.67
CA SER A 231 4.87 18.96 -7.13
C SER A 231 3.91 18.61 -6.01
N VAL A 232 4.24 17.61 -5.19
CA VAL A 232 3.41 17.21 -4.03
C VAL A 232 3.34 18.35 -3.00
N ARG A 233 4.46 19.01 -2.69
CA ARG A 233 4.49 20.13 -1.76
C ARG A 233 3.67 21.33 -2.26
N HIS A 234 3.77 21.67 -3.54
CA HIS A 234 2.93 22.71 -4.16
C HIS A 234 1.46 22.33 -4.10
N ALA A 235 1.11 21.08 -4.46
CA ALA A 235 -0.29 20.62 -4.41
C ALA A 235 -0.88 20.68 -2.98
N LEU A 236 -0.08 20.35 -1.95
CA LEU A 236 -0.49 20.47 -0.55
C LEU A 236 -0.89 21.91 -0.20
N ALA A 237 -0.07 22.88 -0.60
CA ALA A 237 -0.29 24.31 -0.30
C ALA A 237 -1.42 24.89 -1.15
N ASP A 238 -1.38 24.71 -2.48
CA ASP A 238 -2.31 25.36 -3.43
C ASP A 238 -3.74 24.87 -3.29
N HIS A 239 -3.92 23.62 -2.88
CA HIS A 239 -5.24 23.03 -2.68
C HIS A 239 -5.65 22.92 -1.22
N GLY A 240 -4.83 23.43 -0.27
CA GLY A 240 -5.12 23.39 1.16
C GLY A 240 -5.38 21.96 1.64
N CYS A 241 -4.52 21.03 1.27
CA CYS A 241 -4.65 19.63 1.67
C CYS A 241 -4.42 19.49 3.17
N THR A 242 -5.22 18.64 3.81
CA THR A 242 -5.18 18.40 5.25
C THR A 242 -4.72 16.99 5.62
N GLY A 243 -4.75 16.09 4.63
CA GLY A 243 -4.31 14.70 4.76
C GLY A 243 -3.43 14.26 3.61
N LEU A 244 -2.50 13.37 3.90
CA LEU A 244 -1.54 12.83 2.94
C LEU A 244 -1.22 11.38 3.32
N SER A 245 -1.09 10.49 2.32
CA SER A 245 -0.61 9.12 2.50
C SER A 245 0.72 8.93 1.78
N LEU A 246 1.74 8.41 2.46
CA LEU A 246 3.08 8.23 1.93
C LEU A 246 3.71 6.93 2.40
N VAL A 247 4.74 6.50 1.66
CA VAL A 247 5.74 5.55 2.14
C VAL A 247 6.95 6.33 2.70
N PRO A 248 7.80 5.72 3.57
CA PRO A 248 8.91 6.42 4.23
C PRO A 248 9.87 7.13 3.30
N THR A 249 10.20 6.52 2.17
CA THR A 249 11.10 7.13 1.15
C THR A 249 10.51 8.40 0.53
N MET A 250 9.21 8.43 0.29
CA MET A 250 8.52 9.63 -0.23
C MET A 250 8.51 10.74 0.81
N LEU A 251 8.22 10.41 2.08
CA LEU A 251 8.23 11.40 3.16
C LEU A 251 9.63 12.00 3.36
N ARG A 252 10.68 11.18 3.31
CA ARG A 252 12.08 11.65 3.38
C ARG A 252 12.36 12.68 2.29
N ARG A 253 12.09 12.33 1.02
CA ARG A 253 12.28 13.23 -0.12
C ARG A 253 11.47 14.52 0.01
N LEU A 254 10.24 14.42 0.52
CA LEU A 254 9.38 15.58 0.72
C LEU A 254 9.93 16.53 1.79
N LEU A 255 10.48 15.98 2.89
CA LEU A 255 11.15 16.76 3.93
C LEU A 255 12.51 17.33 3.48
N ASP A 256 13.18 16.69 2.51
CA ASP A 256 14.41 17.21 1.91
C ASP A 256 14.14 18.40 0.97
N ASP A 257 12.99 18.39 0.28
CA ASP A 257 12.55 19.46 -0.61
C ASP A 257 12.11 20.74 0.12
N GLY A 258 11.65 20.63 1.38
CA GLY A 258 11.27 21.79 2.20
C GLY A 258 10.26 21.50 3.30
N ASP A 259 9.71 22.58 3.85
CA ASP A 259 8.70 22.48 4.90
C ASP A 259 7.31 22.18 4.33
N LEU A 260 6.52 21.48 5.11
CA LEU A 260 5.14 21.13 4.78
C LEU A 260 4.18 22.21 5.31
N PRO A 261 3.01 22.43 4.67
CA PRO A 261 2.09 23.45 5.11
C PRO A 261 1.40 23.08 6.43
N ASP A 262 1.14 24.09 7.26
CA ASP A 262 0.46 23.97 8.55
C ASP A 262 -1.00 23.47 8.45
N SER A 263 -1.54 23.44 7.23
CA SER A 263 -2.87 22.87 6.97
C SER A 263 -2.93 21.35 7.18
N LEU A 264 -1.79 20.66 7.17
CA LEU A 264 -1.73 19.22 7.36
C LEU A 264 -2.15 18.82 8.78
N ARG A 265 -3.15 17.95 8.88
CA ARG A 265 -3.68 17.39 10.11
C ARG A 265 -3.18 15.98 10.37
N PHE A 266 -2.86 15.27 9.29
CA PHE A 266 -2.28 13.93 9.36
C PHE A 266 -1.46 13.59 8.11
N VAL A 267 -0.34 12.90 8.33
CA VAL A 267 0.45 12.22 7.30
C VAL A 267 0.45 10.74 7.65
N LEU A 268 -0.35 9.95 6.93
CA LEU A 268 -0.42 8.50 7.11
C LEU A 268 0.80 7.85 6.46
N LEU A 269 1.65 7.23 7.27
CA LEU A 269 2.94 6.68 6.86
C LEU A 269 2.94 5.16 7.01
N GLY A 270 3.01 4.44 5.89
CA GLY A 270 2.94 2.97 5.91
C GLY A 270 3.60 2.32 4.71
N GLY A 271 3.38 1.01 4.54
CA GLY A 271 3.91 0.22 3.43
C GLY A 271 5.37 -0.23 3.61
N ALA A 272 6.09 0.34 4.56
CA ALA A 272 7.44 -0.08 4.99
C ALA A 272 7.72 0.45 6.40
N PRO A 273 8.71 -0.10 7.13
CA PRO A 273 9.16 0.44 8.40
C PRO A 273 9.68 1.88 8.26
N ALA A 274 9.30 2.74 9.19
CA ALA A 274 9.81 4.11 9.28
C ALA A 274 10.95 4.15 10.32
N SER A 275 12.13 4.62 9.91
CA SER A 275 13.26 4.75 10.84
C SER A 275 12.98 5.76 11.95
N SER A 276 13.55 5.54 13.13
CA SER A 276 13.43 6.45 14.27
C SER A 276 13.89 7.88 13.91
N ASP A 277 14.96 8.01 13.14
CA ASP A 277 15.44 9.33 12.66
C ASP A 277 14.40 10.08 11.82
N LEU A 278 13.68 9.38 10.92
CA LEU A 278 12.61 10.00 10.14
C LEU A 278 11.47 10.49 11.01
N ILE A 279 11.08 9.71 12.03
CA ILE A 279 10.03 10.09 12.98
C ILE A 279 10.48 11.27 13.85
N GLU A 280 11.71 11.26 14.36
CA GLU A 280 12.28 12.39 15.10
C GLU A 280 12.39 13.66 14.25
N ARG A 281 12.77 13.51 12.96
CA ARG A 281 12.76 14.61 12.01
C ARG A 281 11.37 15.21 11.82
N CYS A 282 10.33 14.37 11.74
CA CYS A 282 8.94 14.83 11.73
C CYS A 282 8.57 15.56 13.02
N ALA A 283 8.99 15.05 14.18
CA ALA A 283 8.75 15.70 15.47
C ALA A 283 9.39 17.10 15.54
N ARG A 284 10.65 17.23 15.11
CA ARG A 284 11.36 18.54 15.08
C ARG A 284 10.70 19.57 14.16
N ARG A 285 10.00 19.12 13.09
CA ARG A 285 9.31 19.97 12.11
C ARG A 285 7.81 20.04 12.32
N GLU A 286 7.31 19.51 13.44
CA GLU A 286 5.89 19.49 13.81
C GLU A 286 4.98 18.83 12.73
N VAL A 287 5.53 17.93 11.90
CA VAL A 287 4.78 17.19 10.88
C VAL A 287 3.92 16.13 11.57
N PRO A 288 2.59 16.13 11.40
CA PRO A 288 1.67 15.25 12.15
C PRO A 288 1.66 13.82 11.57
N VAL A 289 2.85 13.18 11.60
CA VAL A 289 3.05 11.82 11.08
C VAL A 289 2.32 10.80 11.94
N ARG A 290 1.72 9.82 11.27
CA ARG A 290 0.97 8.69 11.84
C ARG A 290 1.50 7.39 11.24
N PRO A 291 2.55 6.80 11.81
CA PRO A 291 2.99 5.47 11.42
C PRO A 291 1.84 4.47 11.48
N THR A 292 1.71 3.65 10.45
CA THR A 292 0.63 2.67 10.35
C THR A 292 1.14 1.32 9.86
N TYR A 293 0.63 0.26 10.45
CA TYR A 293 0.80 -1.11 10.03
C TYR A 293 -0.49 -1.61 9.41
N GLY A 294 -0.34 -2.36 8.34
CA GLY A 294 -1.43 -3.00 7.62
C GLY A 294 -0.97 -3.53 6.27
N MET A 295 -1.84 -4.26 5.62
CA MET A 295 -1.56 -4.94 4.36
C MET A 295 -2.83 -5.03 3.50
N THR A 296 -2.71 -5.60 2.32
CA THR A 296 -3.84 -5.77 1.41
C THR A 296 -4.91 -6.66 2.03
N GLU A 297 -4.50 -7.74 2.68
CA GLU A 297 -5.35 -8.73 3.33
C GLU A 297 -6.17 -8.17 4.51
N THR A 298 -5.81 -6.98 4.99
CA THR A 298 -6.56 -6.28 6.05
C THR A 298 -7.24 -5.00 5.58
N ALA A 299 -7.48 -4.89 4.28
CA ALA A 299 -8.11 -3.74 3.63
C ALA A 299 -7.45 -2.40 4.02
N SER A 300 -6.17 -2.36 4.27
CA SER A 300 -5.25 -1.26 4.59
C SER A 300 -4.70 -1.31 6.02
N GLN A 301 -5.33 -0.63 6.97
CA GLN A 301 -4.78 -0.38 8.31
C GLN A 301 -5.23 -1.42 9.33
N VAL A 302 -4.28 -1.98 10.09
CA VAL A 302 -4.49 -2.80 11.30
C VAL A 302 -4.30 -1.95 12.54
N ALA A 303 -3.18 -1.22 12.61
CA ALA A 303 -2.84 -0.32 13.71
C ALA A 303 -2.30 1.00 13.16
N THR A 304 -2.50 2.10 13.92
CA THR A 304 -1.99 3.41 13.53
C THR A 304 -1.65 4.21 14.79
N ALA A 305 -0.43 4.74 14.85
CA ALA A 305 0.01 5.61 15.94
C ALA A 305 -0.60 7.02 15.80
N ARG A 306 -0.81 7.66 16.93
CA ARG A 306 -1.01 9.12 16.99
C ARG A 306 0.36 9.82 16.97
N PRO A 307 0.45 11.09 16.53
CA PRO A 307 1.73 11.80 16.56
C PRO A 307 2.40 11.78 17.95
N SER A 308 1.62 11.96 19.02
CA SER A 308 2.14 11.88 20.39
C SER A 308 2.72 10.51 20.75
N GLU A 309 2.12 9.41 20.26
CA GLU A 309 2.64 8.06 20.48
C GLU A 309 3.93 7.84 19.67
N ALA A 310 3.93 8.23 18.38
CA ALA A 310 5.07 8.07 17.50
C ALA A 310 6.29 8.90 17.94
N PHE A 311 6.07 10.11 18.45
CA PHE A 311 7.16 11.00 18.87
C PHE A 311 7.74 10.63 20.25
N THR A 312 6.93 10.05 21.13
CA THR A 312 7.42 9.55 22.43
C THR A 312 8.18 8.24 22.27
N ASP A 313 7.68 7.35 21.43
CA ASP A 313 8.18 5.99 21.24
C ASP A 313 8.36 5.69 19.75
N PRO A 314 9.42 6.23 19.10
CA PRO A 314 9.70 5.98 17.69
C PRO A 314 9.86 4.48 17.41
N GLY A 315 9.16 4.00 16.35
CA GLY A 315 9.11 2.58 15.98
C GLY A 315 7.76 1.91 16.26
N THR A 316 6.94 2.45 17.18
CA THR A 316 5.58 1.94 17.34
C THR A 316 4.68 2.32 16.17
N VAL A 317 3.80 1.40 15.79
CA VAL A 317 2.70 1.65 14.86
C VAL A 317 1.38 1.93 15.59
N GLY A 318 1.43 2.18 16.90
CA GLY A 318 0.29 2.55 17.74
C GLY A 318 -0.60 1.36 18.11
N ARG A 319 -1.87 1.62 18.36
CA ARG A 319 -2.83 0.61 18.81
C ARG A 319 -3.68 0.10 17.64
N PRO A 320 -4.17 -1.15 17.72
CA PRO A 320 -5.15 -1.67 16.78
C PRO A 320 -6.33 -0.71 16.60
N LEU A 321 -6.86 -0.65 15.39
CA LEU A 321 -8.01 0.16 15.05
C LEU A 321 -9.29 -0.45 15.62
N VAL A 322 -10.34 0.36 15.71
CA VAL A 322 -11.65 -0.12 16.16
C VAL A 322 -12.15 -1.25 15.26
N GLY A 323 -12.61 -2.34 15.88
CA GLY A 323 -13.07 -3.55 15.18
C GLY A 323 -11.97 -4.52 14.78
N THR A 324 -10.69 -4.19 15.01
CA THR A 324 -9.56 -5.11 14.80
C THR A 324 -9.24 -5.85 16.09
N ASP A 325 -9.33 -7.17 16.09
CA ASP A 325 -8.73 -8.03 17.10
C ASP A 325 -7.33 -8.45 16.61
N LEU A 326 -6.33 -8.23 17.45
CA LEU A 326 -4.93 -8.58 17.18
C LEU A 326 -4.43 -9.50 18.27
N ALA A 327 -4.08 -10.73 17.90
CA ALA A 327 -3.34 -11.66 18.73
C ALA A 327 -1.86 -11.65 18.37
N VAL A 328 -1.01 -11.97 19.33
CA VAL A 328 0.39 -12.34 19.12
C VAL A 328 0.48 -13.81 19.56
N VAL A 329 0.98 -14.68 18.68
CA VAL A 329 1.01 -16.13 18.93
C VAL A 329 2.42 -16.66 18.82
N ASP A 330 2.71 -17.71 19.62
CA ASP A 330 3.93 -18.49 19.56
C ASP A 330 3.93 -19.47 18.38
N PRO A 331 5.04 -20.25 18.15
CA PRO A 331 5.09 -21.25 17.09
C PRO A 331 4.08 -22.39 17.25
N GLU A 332 3.56 -22.63 18.45
CA GLU A 332 2.54 -23.61 18.75
C GLU A 332 1.12 -23.09 18.46
N GLY A 333 0.98 -21.77 18.17
CA GLY A 333 -0.27 -21.09 17.86
C GLY A 333 -1.00 -20.54 19.08
N GLU A 334 -0.39 -20.62 20.28
CA GLU A 334 -0.98 -20.12 21.52
C GLU A 334 -0.69 -18.62 21.69
N ARG A 335 -1.66 -17.90 22.28
CA ARG A 335 -1.48 -16.46 22.55
C ARG A 335 -0.42 -16.22 23.61
N VAL A 336 0.51 -15.32 23.33
CA VAL A 336 1.55 -14.91 24.27
C VAL A 336 1.14 -13.66 25.08
N ASP A 337 1.82 -13.44 26.20
CA ASP A 337 1.58 -12.28 27.07
C ASP A 337 2.11 -10.97 26.45
N ARG A 338 1.70 -9.84 27.02
CA ARG A 338 2.19 -8.51 26.59
C ARG A 338 3.69 -8.40 26.85
N GLY A 339 4.42 -7.90 25.85
CA GLY A 339 5.86 -7.77 25.85
C GLY A 339 6.58 -8.98 25.22
N GLU A 340 5.88 -10.11 25.04
CA GLU A 340 6.45 -11.27 24.36
C GLU A 340 6.24 -11.16 22.86
N THR A 341 7.26 -11.59 22.10
CA THR A 341 7.30 -11.53 20.65
C THR A 341 6.75 -12.81 20.04
N GLY A 342 5.91 -12.69 19.03
CA GLY A 342 5.34 -13.80 18.28
C GLY A 342 4.82 -13.35 16.93
N GLU A 343 4.13 -14.24 16.21
CA GLU A 343 3.46 -13.91 14.98
C GLU A 343 2.22 -13.05 15.23
N LEU A 344 2.02 -12.06 14.39
CA LEU A 344 0.82 -11.21 14.43
C LEU A 344 -0.32 -11.90 13.69
N VAL A 345 -1.43 -12.13 14.41
CA VAL A 345 -2.64 -12.73 13.87
C VAL A 345 -3.79 -11.72 13.99
N VAL A 346 -4.48 -11.46 12.89
CA VAL A 346 -5.50 -10.41 12.81
C VAL A 346 -6.87 -10.98 12.52
N ALA A 347 -7.86 -10.59 13.32
CA ALA A 347 -9.26 -10.89 13.08
C ALA A 347 -10.12 -9.62 13.05
N GLY A 348 -11.27 -9.71 12.43
CA GLY A 348 -12.23 -8.61 12.37
C GLY A 348 -12.73 -8.30 10.96
N PRO A 349 -13.64 -7.34 10.83
CA PRO A 349 -14.37 -7.09 9.60
C PRO A 349 -13.51 -6.47 8.46
N THR A 350 -12.25 -6.11 8.73
CA THR A 350 -11.29 -5.61 7.72
C THR A 350 -10.51 -6.74 7.04
N VAL A 351 -10.53 -7.95 7.63
CA VAL A 351 -9.82 -9.11 7.08
C VAL A 351 -10.52 -9.60 5.82
N PHE A 352 -9.73 -9.86 4.79
CA PHE A 352 -10.18 -10.25 3.45
C PHE A 352 -11.01 -11.53 3.40
N ALA A 353 -11.73 -11.76 2.29
CA ALA A 353 -12.55 -12.95 2.12
C ALA A 353 -11.74 -14.21 1.80
N GLY A 354 -10.54 -14.05 1.26
CA GLY A 354 -9.63 -15.12 0.85
C GLY A 354 -8.84 -14.76 -0.41
N TYR A 355 -8.05 -15.70 -0.89
CA TYR A 355 -7.33 -15.58 -2.15
C TYR A 355 -8.17 -16.11 -3.30
N TYR A 356 -8.28 -15.36 -4.39
CA TYR A 356 -9.07 -15.73 -5.55
C TYR A 356 -8.57 -17.04 -6.18
N ASP A 357 -9.48 -17.99 -6.36
CA ASP A 357 -9.24 -19.31 -6.92
C ASP A 357 -8.05 -20.05 -6.26
N ASP A 358 -7.89 -19.87 -4.93
CA ASP A 358 -6.84 -20.50 -4.14
C ASP A 358 -7.36 -20.84 -2.72
N PRO A 359 -8.29 -21.83 -2.62
CA PRO A 359 -8.89 -22.21 -1.34
C PRO A 359 -7.87 -22.81 -0.38
N ASP A 360 -6.85 -23.52 -0.87
CA ASP A 360 -5.84 -24.14 -0.05
C ASP A 360 -4.94 -23.07 0.60
N ALA A 361 -4.48 -22.07 -0.16
CA ALA A 361 -3.75 -20.94 0.40
C ALA A 361 -4.62 -20.10 1.35
N THR A 362 -5.92 -19.99 1.06
CA THR A 362 -6.86 -19.33 1.96
C THR A 362 -6.97 -20.08 3.28
N ALA A 363 -7.22 -21.39 3.24
CA ALA A 363 -7.35 -22.21 4.44
C ALA A 363 -6.08 -22.22 5.28
N ALA A 364 -4.91 -22.28 4.62
CA ALA A 364 -3.59 -22.26 5.29
C ALA A 364 -3.27 -20.91 5.95
N ALA A 365 -3.91 -19.82 5.53
CA ALA A 365 -3.67 -18.48 6.06
C ALA A 365 -4.48 -18.16 7.33
N PHE A 366 -5.37 -19.04 7.77
CA PHE A 366 -6.26 -18.78 8.92
C PHE A 366 -6.13 -19.84 10.02
N SER A 367 -6.26 -19.41 11.26
CA SER A 367 -6.46 -20.24 12.43
C SER A 367 -7.70 -19.80 13.21
N GLU A 368 -7.93 -20.39 14.38
CA GLU A 368 -8.99 -19.96 15.29
C GLU A 368 -8.83 -18.52 15.79
N HIS A 369 -7.59 -17.97 15.76
CA HIS A 369 -7.30 -16.61 16.17
C HIS A 369 -7.44 -15.59 15.04
N GLY A 370 -7.56 -16.02 13.79
CA GLY A 370 -7.72 -15.16 12.61
C GLY A 370 -6.71 -15.41 11.50
N PHE A 371 -6.44 -14.37 10.73
CA PHE A 371 -5.52 -14.38 9.61
C PHE A 371 -4.06 -14.23 10.10
N HIS A 372 -3.22 -15.18 9.74
CA HIS A 372 -1.78 -15.18 9.96
C HIS A 372 -1.08 -14.24 8.99
N THR A 373 -0.50 -13.17 9.51
CA THR A 373 0.10 -12.13 8.67
C THR A 373 1.49 -12.52 8.15
N GLY A 374 2.15 -13.47 8.80
CA GLY A 374 3.55 -13.76 8.59
C GLY A 374 4.50 -12.69 9.16
N ASP A 375 3.96 -11.62 9.76
CA ASP A 375 4.74 -10.59 10.42
C ASP A 375 4.94 -10.92 11.90
N VAL A 376 6.08 -10.53 12.44
CA VAL A 376 6.49 -10.76 13.83
C VAL A 376 6.45 -9.44 14.59
N GLY A 377 6.02 -9.50 15.84
CA GLY A 377 5.97 -8.32 16.69
C GLY A 377 5.50 -8.60 18.10
N TYR A 378 5.27 -7.56 18.85
CA TYR A 378 4.73 -7.65 20.22
C TYR A 378 3.82 -6.48 20.55
N ARG A 379 3.04 -6.63 21.60
CA ARG A 379 2.26 -5.53 22.19
C ARG A 379 2.87 -5.14 23.53
N ASP A 380 3.19 -3.85 23.71
CA ASP A 380 3.71 -3.35 24.98
C ASP A 380 2.63 -3.29 26.09
N ALA A 381 3.05 -2.90 27.28
CA ALA A 381 2.16 -2.77 28.46
C ALA A 381 0.98 -1.81 28.20
N ASP A 382 1.19 -0.79 27.38
CA ASP A 382 0.15 0.18 26.98
C ASP A 382 -0.73 -0.34 25.84
N GLY A 383 -0.45 -1.53 25.29
CA GLY A 383 -1.18 -2.14 24.19
C GLY A 383 -0.84 -1.56 22.82
N ARG A 384 0.29 -0.86 22.68
CA ARG A 384 0.81 -0.41 21.39
C ARG A 384 1.52 -1.56 20.69
N LEU A 385 1.41 -1.60 19.36
CA LEU A 385 2.01 -2.62 18.51
C LEU A 385 3.39 -2.19 18.04
N TRP A 386 4.30 -3.12 18.07
CA TRP A 386 5.65 -3.04 17.53
C TRP A 386 5.82 -4.19 16.55
N VAL A 387 6.11 -3.86 15.28
CA VAL A 387 6.38 -4.83 14.23
C VAL A 387 7.87 -4.92 14.06
N THR A 388 8.44 -6.09 14.32
CA THR A 388 9.89 -6.30 14.35
C THR A 388 10.44 -6.94 13.09
N GLY A 389 9.60 -7.62 12.29
CA GLY A 389 10.05 -8.25 11.04
C GLY A 389 9.02 -9.21 10.48
N ARG A 390 9.49 -10.16 9.66
CA ARG A 390 8.68 -11.23 9.09
C ARG A 390 9.19 -12.59 9.51
N LEU A 391 8.29 -13.57 9.61
CA LEU A 391 8.65 -14.97 9.94
C LEU A 391 9.57 -15.59 8.89
N ASP A 392 9.28 -15.35 7.61
CA ASP A 392 10.02 -15.87 6.45
C ASP A 392 11.33 -15.11 6.17
N GLU A 393 11.58 -14.03 6.90
CA GLU A 393 12.78 -13.20 6.76
C GLU A 393 13.75 -13.35 7.93
N ARG A 394 13.33 -14.06 9.01
CA ARG A 394 14.16 -14.29 10.17
C ARG A 394 15.39 -15.10 9.78
N ILE A 395 16.56 -14.61 10.16
CA ILE A 395 17.84 -15.27 9.88
C ILE A 395 18.16 -16.20 11.05
N VAL A 396 18.40 -17.47 10.76
CA VAL A 396 18.79 -18.45 11.80
C VAL A 396 20.28 -18.71 11.68
N THR A 397 21.06 -18.09 12.54
CA THR A 397 22.52 -18.20 12.54
C THR A 397 23.04 -18.90 13.81
N GLY A 398 23.63 -20.09 13.67
CA GLY A 398 24.17 -20.84 14.81
C GLY A 398 23.14 -21.24 15.88
N GLY A 399 21.85 -21.34 15.50
CA GLY A 399 20.73 -21.63 16.40
C GLY A 399 20.10 -20.39 17.05
N GLU A 400 20.68 -19.21 16.82
CA GLU A 400 20.13 -17.93 17.28
C GLU A 400 19.28 -17.28 16.20
N ASN A 401 18.18 -16.63 16.60
CA ASN A 401 17.31 -15.89 15.70
C ASN A 401 17.76 -14.43 15.61
N VAL A 402 18.04 -13.96 14.41
CA VAL A 402 18.39 -12.56 14.13
C VAL A 402 17.22 -11.87 13.41
N ASP A 403 16.84 -10.72 13.92
CA ASP A 403 15.89 -9.82 13.27
C ASP A 403 16.61 -8.95 12.24
N PRO A 404 16.37 -9.15 10.92
CA PRO A 404 16.99 -8.33 9.88
C PRO A 404 16.69 -6.84 10.01
N GLY A 405 15.51 -6.49 10.54
CA GLY A 405 15.09 -5.10 10.75
C GLY A 405 15.96 -4.40 11.79
N ALA A 406 16.17 -5.04 12.94
CA ALA A 406 17.01 -4.51 14.00
C ALA A 406 18.46 -4.28 13.54
N VAL A 407 18.99 -5.18 12.73
CA VAL A 407 20.34 -5.03 12.15
C VAL A 407 20.38 -3.91 11.11
N ALA A 408 19.37 -3.79 10.27
CA ALA A 408 19.25 -2.69 9.29
C ALA A 408 19.13 -1.32 9.96
N ASP A 409 18.37 -1.23 11.04
CA ASP A 409 18.23 0.01 11.82
C ASP A 409 19.54 0.41 12.50
N ALA A 410 20.28 -0.58 13.04
CA ALA A 410 21.59 -0.33 13.62
C ALA A 410 22.59 0.19 12.57
N LEU A 411 22.57 -0.35 11.36
CA LEU A 411 23.40 0.13 10.24
C LEU A 411 22.98 1.55 9.82
N ALA A 412 21.69 1.81 9.67
CA ALA A 412 21.13 3.09 9.27
C ALA A 412 21.34 4.21 10.31
N ALA A 413 21.62 3.85 11.57
CA ALA A 413 22.01 4.81 12.60
C ALA A 413 23.42 5.39 12.40
N HIS A 414 24.23 4.85 11.48
CA HIS A 414 25.52 5.42 11.12
C HIS A 414 25.34 6.61 10.17
N PRO A 415 25.96 7.79 10.44
CA PRO A 415 25.73 9.03 9.66
C PRO A 415 26.03 8.94 8.16
N ALA A 416 26.91 8.00 7.74
CA ALA A 416 27.27 7.78 6.35
C ALA A 416 26.38 6.75 5.65
N VAL A 417 25.35 6.19 6.31
CA VAL A 417 24.45 5.20 5.72
C VAL A 417 23.12 5.86 5.39
N SER A 418 22.76 5.88 4.12
CA SER A 418 21.47 6.42 3.65
C SER A 418 20.38 5.34 3.62
N GLU A 419 20.73 4.11 3.24
CA GLU A 419 19.82 2.95 3.28
C GLU A 419 20.60 1.68 3.61
N ALA A 420 19.96 0.74 4.31
CA ALA A 420 20.50 -0.60 4.54
C ALA A 420 19.38 -1.65 4.44
N THR A 421 19.73 -2.84 3.97
CA THR A 421 18.87 -4.01 4.02
C THR A 421 19.69 -5.22 4.43
N VAL A 422 19.05 -6.16 5.14
CA VAL A 422 19.71 -7.32 5.72
C VAL A 422 19.00 -8.59 5.29
N VAL A 423 19.76 -9.61 4.95
CA VAL A 423 19.27 -10.93 4.50
C VAL A 423 20.12 -12.04 5.09
N GLY A 424 19.52 -13.22 5.24
CA GLY A 424 20.28 -14.46 5.49
C GLY A 424 20.98 -14.92 4.21
N LEU A 425 22.24 -15.30 4.35
CA LEU A 425 23.04 -15.96 3.32
C LEU A 425 23.39 -17.35 3.79
N ASP A 426 23.22 -18.35 2.93
CA ASP A 426 23.57 -19.73 3.27
C ASP A 426 25.01 -19.83 3.80
N ASP A 427 25.18 -20.51 4.90
CA ASP A 427 26.48 -20.71 5.54
C ASP A 427 26.61 -22.16 6.01
N PRO A 428 27.68 -22.89 5.60
CA PRO A 428 27.82 -24.32 5.91
C PRO A 428 28.11 -24.61 7.39
N GLU A 429 28.57 -23.63 8.17
CA GLU A 429 28.89 -23.77 9.60
C GLU A 429 27.71 -23.31 10.48
N TRP A 430 27.03 -22.22 10.07
CA TRP A 430 26.03 -21.51 10.90
C TRP A 430 24.59 -21.71 10.43
N GLY A 431 24.38 -22.45 9.31
CA GLY A 431 23.08 -22.52 8.61
C GLY A 431 22.88 -21.31 7.74
N GLU A 432 22.75 -20.15 8.36
CA GLU A 432 22.77 -18.86 7.69
C GLU A 432 23.78 -17.91 8.37
N ARG A 433 24.30 -16.96 7.60
CA ARG A 433 25.04 -15.79 8.12
C ARG A 433 24.35 -14.50 7.77
N VAL A 434 24.46 -13.53 8.66
CA VAL A 434 23.88 -12.19 8.44
C VAL A 434 24.65 -11.48 7.34
N GLY A 435 23.95 -11.10 6.27
CA GLY A 435 24.47 -10.31 5.16
C GLY A 435 23.74 -8.97 5.07
N ALA A 436 24.47 -7.87 4.87
CA ALA A 436 23.92 -6.53 4.74
C ALA A 436 24.33 -5.89 3.41
N LEU A 437 23.37 -5.30 2.69
CA LEU A 437 23.62 -4.42 1.55
C LEU A 437 23.35 -2.98 1.96
N VAL A 438 24.34 -2.11 1.78
CA VAL A 438 24.34 -0.75 2.29
C VAL A 438 24.46 0.25 1.14
N VAL A 439 23.67 1.30 1.19
CA VAL A 439 23.79 2.50 0.37
C VAL A 439 24.42 3.58 1.26
N ALA A 440 25.59 4.07 0.91
CA ALA A 440 26.33 5.02 1.73
C ALA A 440 26.50 6.38 1.05
N ASP A 441 26.39 7.45 1.85
CA ASP A 441 26.69 8.82 1.43
C ASP A 441 28.19 9.11 1.70
N GLY A 442 29.06 8.63 0.81
CA GLY A 442 30.52 8.80 0.92
C GLY A 442 31.29 7.49 1.04
N VAL A 443 32.57 7.60 1.37
CA VAL A 443 33.47 6.44 1.50
C VAL A 443 33.42 5.90 2.92
N ILE A 444 32.94 4.68 3.09
CA ILE A 444 32.95 3.92 4.35
C ILE A 444 33.31 2.47 4.05
N ASP A 445 33.99 1.83 4.96
CA ASP A 445 34.34 0.41 4.85
C ASP A 445 33.48 -0.50 5.76
N ALA A 446 33.47 -1.80 5.44
CA ALA A 446 32.68 -2.77 6.15
C ALA A 446 33.07 -2.93 7.64
N GLU A 447 34.38 -2.76 7.97
CA GLU A 447 34.83 -2.93 9.37
C GLU A 447 34.41 -1.75 10.24
N THR A 448 34.35 -0.55 9.69
CA THR A 448 33.79 0.62 10.37
C THR A 448 32.31 0.37 10.72
N LEU A 449 31.53 -0.17 9.79
CA LEU A 449 30.12 -0.51 10.04
C LEU A 449 29.97 -1.67 11.05
N ARG A 450 30.81 -2.71 10.97
CA ARG A 450 30.81 -3.77 11.98
C ARG A 450 31.15 -3.23 13.37
N THR A 451 32.10 -2.31 13.47
CA THR A 451 32.46 -1.68 14.74
C THR A 451 31.28 -0.89 15.30
N HIS A 452 30.59 -0.13 14.46
CA HIS A 452 29.38 0.59 14.85
C HIS A 452 28.25 -0.35 15.33
N CYS A 453 28.07 -1.50 14.64
CA CYS A 453 27.09 -2.50 15.03
C CYS A 453 27.45 -3.19 16.37
N ARG A 454 28.73 -3.44 16.66
CA ARG A 454 29.18 -4.06 17.95
C ARG A 454 28.78 -3.27 19.18
N GLU A 455 28.55 -1.97 19.05
CA GLU A 455 28.10 -1.11 20.14
C GLU A 455 26.59 -1.21 20.42
N ARG A 456 25.83 -1.84 19.50
CA ARG A 456 24.35 -1.79 19.47
C ARG A 456 23.68 -3.16 19.40
N LEU A 457 24.39 -4.18 18.90
CA LEU A 457 23.87 -5.49 18.58
C LEU A 457 24.63 -6.60 19.32
N ALA A 458 24.00 -7.75 19.52
CA ALA A 458 24.66 -8.95 19.99
C ALA A 458 25.65 -9.47 18.94
N GLY A 459 26.65 -10.21 19.37
CA GLY A 459 27.74 -10.66 18.49
C GLY A 459 27.30 -11.52 17.32
N TYR A 460 26.23 -12.30 17.46
CA TYR A 460 25.64 -13.13 16.42
C TYR A 460 24.80 -12.35 15.40
N GLU A 461 24.36 -11.13 15.75
CA GLU A 461 23.58 -10.23 14.87
C GLU A 461 24.48 -9.39 13.96
N ILE A 462 25.78 -9.30 14.23
CA ILE A 462 26.70 -8.45 13.47
C ILE A 462 26.85 -9.02 12.05
N PRO A 463 26.64 -8.18 10.99
CA PRO A 463 26.78 -8.65 9.62
C PRO A 463 28.18 -9.18 9.31
N ARG A 464 28.24 -10.45 8.92
CA ARG A 464 29.50 -11.09 8.49
C ARG A 464 29.87 -10.72 7.07
N THR A 465 28.86 -10.45 6.24
CA THR A 465 29.03 -10.02 4.86
C THR A 465 28.38 -8.65 4.71
N ILE A 466 29.15 -7.63 4.28
CA ILE A 466 28.63 -6.30 3.97
C ILE A 466 28.99 -5.97 2.52
N GLY A 467 27.99 -5.67 1.72
CA GLY A 467 28.15 -5.17 0.36
C GLY A 467 27.70 -3.71 0.24
N PHE A 468 28.20 -3.01 -0.76
CA PHE A 468 27.86 -1.63 -1.04
C PHE A 468 27.22 -1.51 -2.43
N ALA A 469 26.21 -0.65 -2.55
CA ALA A 469 25.52 -0.37 -3.80
C ALA A 469 25.11 1.12 -3.88
N ASP A 470 24.89 1.62 -5.10
CA ASP A 470 24.38 2.98 -5.32
C ASP A 470 22.89 3.10 -4.96
N SER A 471 22.16 2.00 -4.99
CA SER A 471 20.74 1.89 -4.58
C SER A 471 20.39 0.45 -4.24
N LEU A 472 19.38 0.25 -3.37
CA LEU A 472 18.85 -1.07 -3.09
C LEU A 472 18.02 -1.61 -4.26
N PRO A 473 18.16 -2.89 -4.64
CA PRO A 473 17.26 -3.53 -5.61
C PRO A 473 15.81 -3.49 -5.12
N ARG A 474 14.89 -3.04 -5.99
CA ARG A 474 13.48 -2.90 -5.64
C ARG A 474 12.58 -3.43 -6.73
N THR A 475 11.49 -4.05 -6.32
CA THR A 475 10.38 -4.39 -7.22
C THR A 475 9.73 -3.14 -7.81
N ALA A 476 8.91 -3.32 -8.83
CA ALA A 476 8.12 -2.23 -9.41
C ALA A 476 7.21 -1.51 -8.38
N SER A 477 6.86 -2.19 -7.28
CA SER A 477 6.10 -1.63 -6.16
C SER A 477 6.95 -0.83 -5.15
N GLY A 478 8.28 -0.82 -5.32
CA GLY A 478 9.21 -0.12 -4.41
C GLY A 478 9.68 -0.96 -3.22
N THR A 479 9.22 -2.20 -3.07
CA THR A 479 9.68 -3.14 -2.04
C THR A 479 11.08 -3.64 -2.38
N VAL A 480 11.95 -3.78 -1.37
CA VAL A 480 13.30 -4.34 -1.57
C VAL A 480 13.21 -5.79 -2.05
N GLU A 481 13.91 -6.08 -3.15
CA GLU A 481 13.94 -7.40 -3.78
C GLU A 481 15.08 -8.25 -3.17
N ARG A 482 14.75 -9.01 -2.14
CA ARG A 482 15.74 -9.70 -1.29
C ARG A 482 16.56 -10.74 -2.02
N ASP A 483 16.01 -11.43 -3.00
CA ASP A 483 16.77 -12.40 -3.80
C ASP A 483 17.83 -11.71 -4.66
N ALA A 484 17.52 -10.55 -5.20
CA ALA A 484 18.51 -9.71 -5.88
C ALA A 484 19.58 -9.20 -4.90
N VAL A 485 19.20 -8.84 -3.66
CA VAL A 485 20.15 -8.49 -2.59
C VAL A 485 21.06 -9.67 -2.27
N ARG A 486 20.53 -10.88 -2.10
CA ARG A 486 21.33 -12.09 -1.87
C ARG A 486 22.31 -12.35 -3.02
N ALA A 487 21.86 -12.17 -4.27
CA ALA A 487 22.72 -12.33 -5.45
C ALA A 487 23.90 -11.32 -5.42
N VAL A 488 23.63 -10.04 -5.17
CA VAL A 488 24.65 -8.99 -5.08
C VAL A 488 25.66 -9.31 -3.96
N LEU A 489 25.19 -9.75 -2.78
CA LEU A 489 26.05 -10.06 -1.64
C LEU A 489 26.89 -11.31 -1.85
N ARG A 490 26.40 -12.30 -2.61
CA ARG A 490 27.20 -13.49 -2.98
C ARG A 490 28.33 -13.15 -3.95
N GLU A 491 28.13 -12.14 -4.81
CA GLU A 491 29.12 -11.74 -5.82
C GLU A 491 30.11 -10.68 -5.33
N ARG A 492 29.70 -9.77 -4.45
CA ARG A 492 30.44 -8.55 -4.11
C ARG A 492 30.58 -8.29 -2.61
N GLY A 493 30.03 -9.14 -1.76
CA GLY A 493 30.08 -8.94 -0.31
C GLY A 493 31.46 -9.30 0.28
N GLU A 494 31.95 -8.47 1.22
CA GLU A 494 33.18 -8.64 2.00
C GLU A 494 32.86 -9.15 3.43
#